data_67896e144505a3fd5dbb756bef5d1a90
#
_entry.id   67896e144505a3fd5dbb756bef5d1a90
#
_cell.length_a   1.000
_cell.length_b   1.000
_cell.length_c   1.000
_cell.angle_alpha   90.00
_cell.angle_beta   90.00
_cell.angle_gamma   90.00
#
_symmetry.space_group_name_H-M   'P 1'
#
loop_
_entity.id
_entity.type
_entity.pdbx_description
1 polymer ?
#
loop_
_entity_poly.entity_id
_entity_poly.type
_entity_poly.pdbx_seq_one_letter_code
_entity_poly.pdbx_strand_id
1 'polypeptide(L)'
;MSSPIHHSIPPVLPPANCFTVFVIDDMLPNRILLGKFLKNAGYAVFEATNGIEALDLLRERAIQPDLIITDVEMPVMDGITLVEQIRSLDSSIATVPIITASGNSDEQMYREAIQAGTDIFLSKPFDLRMLQKNIAGLLKTRRRTTHQRSRESSPATQSRVEVENGLRVEK
;
A
#
# COMPACT_ATOMS: atom_id res chain seq x y z
N MET A 1 27.34 -3.39 31.42
CA MET A 1 27.05 -3.74 30.02
C MET A 1 25.82 -2.97 29.61
N SER A 2 26.04 -1.82 28.92
CA SER A 2 24.96 -0.91 28.55
C SER A 2 24.45 -1.28 27.17
N SER A 3 23.17 -1.63 27.06
CA SER A 3 22.49 -1.87 25.79
C SER A 3 22.40 -0.57 24.98
N PRO A 4 22.62 -0.60 23.67
CA PRO A 4 22.45 0.58 22.84
C PRO A 4 20.97 0.95 22.75
N ILE A 5 20.65 2.15 23.16
CA ILE A 5 19.32 2.74 23.00
C ILE A 5 19.13 3.04 21.52
N HIS A 6 18.36 2.23 20.81
CA HIS A 6 17.87 2.56 19.48
C HIS A 6 16.95 3.79 19.62
N HIS A 7 17.49 4.96 19.30
CA HIS A 7 16.67 6.15 19.07
C HIS A 7 15.98 5.95 17.71
N SER A 8 14.83 5.32 17.72
CA SER A 8 13.91 5.34 16.59
C SER A 8 13.38 6.76 16.46
N ILE A 9 13.90 7.53 15.52
CA ILE A 9 13.29 8.78 15.09
C ILE A 9 11.88 8.41 14.61
N PRO A 10 10.80 8.97 15.20
CA PRO A 10 9.45 8.66 14.73
C PRO A 10 9.33 9.05 13.26
N PRO A 11 8.72 8.21 12.42
CA PRO A 11 8.53 8.53 11.02
C PRO A 11 7.78 9.85 10.90
N VAL A 12 8.38 10.82 10.22
CA VAL A 12 7.72 12.08 9.87
C VAL A 12 6.55 11.70 8.96
N LEU A 13 5.33 11.86 9.47
CA LEU A 13 4.13 11.59 8.68
C LEU A 13 4.12 12.49 7.43
N PRO A 14 3.86 11.94 6.24
CA PRO A 14 3.76 12.73 5.03
C PRO A 14 2.62 13.74 5.12
N PRO A 15 2.68 14.86 4.39
CA PRO A 15 1.59 15.83 4.33
C PRO A 15 0.28 15.16 3.88
N ALA A 16 -0.85 15.58 4.44
CA ALA A 16 -2.18 14.95 4.33
C ALA A 16 -2.70 14.68 2.90
N ASN A 17 -2.04 15.21 1.87
CA ASN A 17 -2.39 15.04 0.46
C ASN A 17 -1.33 14.29 -0.37
N CYS A 18 -0.33 13.68 0.26
CA CYS A 18 0.75 12.98 -0.41
C CYS A 18 0.52 11.47 -0.33
N PHE A 19 0.54 10.77 -1.48
CA PHE A 19 0.51 9.32 -1.50
C PHE A 19 1.83 8.75 -0.97
N THR A 20 1.72 7.69 -0.21
CA THR A 20 2.84 6.95 0.36
C THR A 20 3.15 5.72 -0.49
N VAL A 21 4.39 5.61 -0.96
CA VAL A 21 4.92 4.45 -1.67
C VAL A 21 5.93 3.72 -0.79
N PHE A 22 5.76 2.43 -0.62
CA PHE A 22 6.67 1.58 0.12
C PHE A 22 7.53 0.79 -0.85
N VAL A 23 8.85 1.00 -0.81
CA VAL A 23 9.84 0.38 -1.70
C VAL A 23 10.61 -0.68 -0.93
N ILE A 24 10.59 -1.92 -1.42
CA ILE A 24 11.26 -3.07 -0.82
C ILE A 24 12.23 -3.65 -1.86
N ASP A 25 13.53 -3.59 -1.60
CA ASP A 25 14.59 -4.09 -2.48
C ASP A 25 15.86 -4.27 -1.64
N ASP A 26 16.57 -5.37 -1.71
CA ASP A 26 17.77 -5.62 -0.91
C ASP A 26 18.97 -4.79 -1.39
N MET A 27 18.95 -4.37 -2.66
CA MET A 27 20.01 -3.60 -3.28
C MET A 27 19.88 -2.10 -2.98
N LEU A 28 20.80 -1.57 -2.17
CA LEU A 28 20.83 -0.14 -1.84
C LEU A 28 20.80 0.79 -3.06
N PRO A 29 21.54 0.55 -4.16
CA PRO A 29 21.47 1.40 -5.34
C PRO A 29 20.08 1.51 -5.97
N ASN A 30 19.32 0.40 -5.98
CA ASN A 30 17.96 0.36 -6.50
C ASN A 30 17.02 1.20 -5.62
N ARG A 31 17.10 1.02 -4.30
CA ARG A 31 16.29 1.82 -3.35
C ARG A 31 16.57 3.30 -3.48
N ILE A 32 17.86 3.69 -3.56
CA ILE A 32 18.24 5.10 -3.75
C ILE A 32 17.66 5.66 -5.06
N LEU A 33 17.77 4.92 -6.17
CA LEU A 33 17.28 5.35 -7.47
C LEU A 33 15.76 5.52 -7.45
N LEU A 34 15.03 4.50 -7.01
CA LEU A 34 13.58 4.53 -6.92
C LEU A 34 13.09 5.58 -5.92
N GLY A 35 13.70 5.62 -4.74
CA GLY A 35 13.34 6.58 -3.70
C GLY A 35 13.51 8.02 -4.16
N LYS A 36 14.62 8.35 -4.83
CA LYS A 36 14.86 9.68 -5.39
C LYS A 36 13.85 10.02 -6.48
N PHE A 37 13.62 9.08 -7.40
CA PHE A 37 12.65 9.24 -8.48
C PHE A 37 11.23 9.52 -7.93
N LEU A 38 10.77 8.71 -6.99
CA LEU A 38 9.44 8.82 -6.39
C LEU A 38 9.27 10.10 -5.57
N LYS A 39 10.27 10.48 -4.78
CA LYS A 39 10.27 11.74 -4.02
C LYS A 39 10.19 12.94 -4.96
N ASN A 40 10.93 12.94 -6.07
CA ASN A 40 10.85 13.98 -7.08
C ASN A 40 9.49 14.05 -7.79
N ALA A 41 8.79 12.91 -7.87
CA ALA A 41 7.43 12.84 -8.40
C ALA A 41 6.33 13.24 -7.37
N GLY A 42 6.72 13.62 -6.14
CA GLY A 42 5.81 14.10 -5.10
C GLY A 42 5.23 13.02 -4.19
N TYR A 43 5.80 11.81 -4.17
CA TYR A 43 5.39 10.74 -3.26
C TYR A 43 6.19 10.78 -1.95
N ALA A 44 5.55 10.42 -0.84
CA ALA A 44 6.26 10.02 0.36
C ALA A 44 6.81 8.59 0.16
N VAL A 45 8.05 8.34 0.55
CA VAL A 45 8.70 7.05 0.32
C VAL A 45 9.19 6.48 1.65
N PHE A 46 8.78 5.27 1.94
CA PHE A 46 9.36 4.40 2.95
C PHE A 46 10.10 3.27 2.27
N GLU A 47 11.10 2.72 2.94
CA GLU A 47 11.99 1.71 2.38
C GLU A 47 12.15 0.55 3.37
N ALA A 48 12.31 -0.67 2.83
CA ALA A 48 12.74 -1.85 3.55
C ALA A 48 13.76 -2.63 2.70
N THR A 49 14.59 -3.43 3.37
CA THR A 49 15.71 -4.16 2.75
C THR A 49 15.39 -5.61 2.43
N ASN A 50 14.27 -6.12 2.93
CA ASN A 50 13.81 -7.50 2.71
C ASN A 50 12.34 -7.64 3.07
N GLY A 51 11.76 -8.79 2.69
CA GLY A 51 10.33 -9.06 2.92
C GLY A 51 9.93 -9.15 4.38
N ILE A 52 10.80 -9.65 5.28
CA ILE A 52 10.48 -9.74 6.72
C ILE A 52 10.36 -8.37 7.34
N GLU A 53 11.37 -7.51 7.15
CA GLU A 53 11.34 -6.12 7.62
C GLU A 53 10.10 -5.39 7.13
N ALA A 54 9.77 -5.56 5.83
CA ALA A 54 8.60 -4.96 5.25
C ALA A 54 7.31 -5.44 5.93
N LEU A 55 7.17 -6.74 6.14
CA LEU A 55 5.99 -7.35 6.73
C LEU A 55 5.78 -6.92 8.19
N ASP A 56 6.85 -6.81 8.96
CA ASP A 56 6.82 -6.35 10.35
C ASP A 56 6.35 -4.88 10.43
N LEU A 57 6.91 -4.00 9.60
CA LEU A 57 6.49 -2.59 9.51
C LEU A 57 5.02 -2.44 9.14
N LEU A 58 4.50 -3.31 8.27
CA LEU A 58 3.09 -3.32 7.87
C LEU A 58 2.18 -3.86 8.99
N ARG A 59 2.58 -4.93 9.68
CA ARG A 59 1.82 -5.55 10.79
C ARG A 59 1.73 -4.65 12.00
N GLU A 60 2.80 -3.99 12.35
CA GLU A 60 2.87 -3.03 13.46
C GLU A 60 2.15 -1.71 13.14
N ARG A 61 1.64 -1.56 11.91
CA ARG A 61 1.04 -0.33 11.40
C ARG A 61 1.95 0.90 11.48
N ALA A 62 3.26 0.67 11.53
CA ALA A 62 4.26 1.73 11.48
C ALA A 62 4.21 2.47 10.15
N ILE A 63 3.81 1.76 9.07
CA ILE A 63 3.63 2.30 7.73
C ILE A 63 2.24 1.91 7.20
N GLN A 64 1.57 2.87 6.56
CA GLN A 64 0.32 2.65 5.82
C GLN A 64 0.52 3.11 4.38
N PRO A 65 1.03 2.25 3.49
CA PRO A 65 1.29 2.63 2.12
C PRO A 65 0.01 2.69 1.29
N ASP A 66 0.02 3.57 0.30
CA ASP A 66 -0.98 3.61 -0.75
C ASP A 66 -0.62 2.71 -1.93
N LEU A 67 0.67 2.38 -2.07
CA LEU A 67 1.22 1.50 -3.07
C LEU A 67 2.52 0.86 -2.56
N ILE A 68 2.75 -0.40 -2.93
CA ILE A 68 3.96 -1.15 -2.63
C ILE A 68 4.70 -1.45 -3.92
N ILE A 69 6.02 -1.28 -3.92
CA ILE A 69 6.93 -1.73 -4.99
C ILE A 69 7.94 -2.66 -4.34
N THR A 70 8.00 -3.91 -4.77
CA THR A 70 8.93 -4.90 -4.22
C THR A 70 9.77 -5.55 -5.31
N ASP A 71 11.04 -5.77 -5.02
CA ASP A 71 11.84 -6.73 -5.78
C ASP A 71 11.31 -8.15 -5.54
N VAL A 72 11.45 -9.02 -6.52
CA VAL A 72 11.18 -10.45 -6.39
C VAL A 72 12.38 -11.15 -5.77
N GLU A 73 13.57 -10.92 -6.29
CA GLU A 73 14.79 -11.59 -5.86
C GLU A 73 15.39 -10.91 -4.63
N MET A 74 14.95 -11.31 -3.43
CA MET A 74 15.51 -10.83 -2.16
C MET A 74 15.89 -12.01 -1.25
N PRO A 75 16.93 -11.86 -0.41
CA PRO A 75 17.28 -12.85 0.58
C PRO A 75 16.24 -12.91 1.71
N VAL A 76 16.21 -14.05 2.41
CA VAL A 76 15.39 -14.32 3.61
C VAL A 76 13.89 -14.50 3.28
N MET A 77 13.26 -13.54 2.65
CA MET A 77 11.90 -13.61 2.12
C MET A 77 11.85 -12.92 0.77
N ASP A 78 11.55 -13.67 -0.28
CA ASP A 78 11.38 -13.17 -1.62
C ASP A 78 10.10 -12.33 -1.79
N GLY A 79 10.03 -11.57 -2.89
CA GLY A 79 8.91 -10.67 -3.12
C GLY A 79 7.59 -11.38 -3.39
N ILE A 80 7.58 -12.57 -3.95
CA ILE A 80 6.35 -13.33 -4.20
C ILE A 80 5.76 -13.80 -2.88
N THR A 81 6.58 -14.42 -2.01
CA THR A 81 6.19 -14.81 -0.65
C THR A 81 5.69 -13.60 0.14
N LEU A 82 6.36 -12.44 0.02
CA LEU A 82 5.91 -11.21 0.66
C LEU A 82 4.51 -10.80 0.18
N VAL A 83 4.24 -10.84 -1.12
CA VAL A 83 2.92 -10.53 -1.68
C VAL A 83 1.84 -11.44 -1.12
N GLU A 84 2.06 -12.75 -1.08
CA GLU A 84 1.14 -13.73 -0.50
C GLU A 84 0.83 -13.42 0.97
N GLN A 85 1.87 -13.13 1.76
CA GLN A 85 1.71 -12.75 3.16
C GLN A 85 0.92 -11.46 3.34
N ILE A 86 1.16 -10.44 2.51
CA ILE A 86 0.39 -9.17 2.52
C ILE A 86 -1.07 -9.44 2.16
N ARG A 87 -1.35 -10.23 1.13
CA ARG A 87 -2.72 -10.57 0.70
C ARG A 87 -3.50 -11.37 1.73
N SER A 88 -2.81 -12.12 2.59
CA SER A 88 -3.42 -12.89 3.69
C SER A 88 -3.69 -12.07 4.95
N LEU A 89 -3.27 -10.80 5.04
CA LEU A 89 -3.52 -9.97 6.20
C LEU A 89 -5.00 -9.61 6.34
N ASP A 90 -5.55 -9.73 7.54
CA ASP A 90 -6.93 -9.25 7.84
C ASP A 90 -6.93 -7.72 8.11
N SER A 91 -6.60 -6.96 7.08
CA SER A 91 -6.50 -5.50 7.16
C SER A 91 -6.66 -4.84 5.79
N SER A 92 -6.84 -3.52 5.78
CA SER A 92 -6.88 -2.73 4.53
C SER A 92 -5.59 -2.80 3.71
N ILE A 93 -4.49 -3.25 4.32
CA ILE A 93 -3.20 -3.44 3.67
C ILE A 93 -3.28 -4.57 2.64
N ALA A 94 -4.08 -5.61 2.87
CA ALA A 94 -4.29 -6.70 1.93
C ALA A 94 -4.80 -6.24 0.55
N THR A 95 -5.40 -5.07 0.46
CA THR A 95 -5.94 -4.49 -0.78
C THR A 95 -5.08 -3.38 -1.38
N VAL A 96 -3.91 -3.11 -0.81
CA VAL A 96 -2.97 -2.12 -1.34
C VAL A 96 -2.44 -2.62 -2.69
N PRO A 97 -2.40 -1.79 -3.75
CA PRO A 97 -1.81 -2.19 -5.01
C PRO A 97 -0.31 -2.48 -4.85
N ILE A 98 0.13 -3.57 -5.48
CA ILE A 98 1.51 -4.05 -5.43
C ILE A 98 2.07 -4.16 -6.84
N ILE A 99 3.23 -3.56 -7.04
CA ILE A 99 4.08 -3.72 -8.22
C ILE A 99 5.25 -4.61 -7.81
N THR A 100 5.47 -5.72 -8.49
CA THR A 100 6.69 -6.52 -8.35
C THR A 100 7.63 -6.25 -9.51
N ALA A 101 8.93 -6.24 -9.23
CA ALA A 101 9.98 -6.08 -10.22
C ALA A 101 10.95 -7.25 -10.13
N SER A 102 11.38 -7.82 -11.26
CA SER A 102 12.28 -8.97 -11.30
C SER A 102 13.30 -8.86 -12.42
N GLY A 103 14.53 -9.28 -12.14
CA GLY A 103 15.58 -9.49 -13.15
C GLY A 103 15.32 -10.72 -14.01
N ASN A 104 14.63 -11.71 -13.46
CA ASN A 104 14.11 -12.87 -14.18
C ASN A 104 12.64 -12.61 -14.58
N SER A 105 12.39 -12.59 -15.87
CA SER A 105 11.05 -12.30 -16.43
C SER A 105 10.54 -13.44 -17.28
N ASP A 106 10.87 -14.70 -16.92
CA ASP A 106 10.27 -15.86 -17.57
C ASP A 106 8.76 -15.97 -17.27
N GLU A 107 8.07 -16.75 -18.08
CA GLU A 107 6.63 -16.90 -17.99
C GLU A 107 6.18 -17.53 -16.66
N GLN A 108 7.00 -18.38 -16.07
CA GLN A 108 6.71 -19.02 -14.80
C GLN A 108 6.73 -17.99 -13.67
N MET A 109 7.77 -17.18 -13.59
CA MET A 109 7.90 -16.09 -12.59
C MET A 109 6.74 -15.10 -12.68
N TYR A 110 6.37 -14.71 -13.90
CA TYR A 110 5.21 -13.86 -14.12
C TYR A 110 3.91 -14.48 -13.59
N ARG A 111 3.65 -15.76 -13.88
CA ARG A 111 2.46 -16.47 -13.40
C ARG A 111 2.42 -16.57 -11.89
N GLU A 112 3.54 -16.92 -11.27
CA GLU A 112 3.67 -17.02 -9.81
C GLU A 112 3.37 -15.67 -9.15
N ALA A 113 3.94 -14.58 -9.65
CA ALA A 113 3.69 -13.24 -9.14
C ALA A 113 2.21 -12.82 -9.24
N ILE A 114 1.56 -13.09 -10.38
CA ILE A 114 0.12 -12.79 -10.55
C ILE A 114 -0.74 -13.66 -9.65
N GLN A 115 -0.43 -14.95 -9.49
CA GLN A 115 -1.16 -15.85 -8.58
C GLN A 115 -1.03 -15.45 -7.13
N ALA A 116 0.13 -14.93 -6.72
CA ALA A 116 0.36 -14.38 -5.39
C ALA A 116 -0.48 -13.11 -5.12
N GLY A 117 -0.97 -12.44 -6.17
CA GLY A 117 -1.80 -11.24 -6.05
C GLY A 117 -1.08 -9.94 -6.39
N THR A 118 -0.02 -9.99 -7.19
CA THR A 118 0.60 -8.82 -7.80
C THR A 118 -0.36 -8.13 -8.77
N ASP A 119 -0.44 -6.81 -8.71
CA ASP A 119 -1.26 -6.02 -9.65
C ASP A 119 -0.51 -5.71 -10.94
N ILE A 120 0.79 -5.46 -10.87
CA ILE A 120 1.66 -5.22 -12.02
C ILE A 120 3.00 -5.90 -11.80
N PHE A 121 3.44 -6.68 -12.79
CA PHE A 121 4.79 -7.26 -12.84
C PHE A 121 5.65 -6.48 -13.83
N LEU A 122 6.87 -6.12 -13.44
CA LEU A 122 7.84 -5.40 -14.27
C LEU A 122 9.14 -6.19 -14.40
N SER A 123 9.59 -6.36 -15.64
CA SER A 123 10.93 -6.91 -15.91
C SER A 123 11.99 -5.82 -15.76
N LYS A 124 13.06 -6.08 -15.01
CA LYS A 124 14.23 -5.20 -14.93
C LYS A 124 15.14 -5.43 -16.15
N PRO A 125 15.73 -4.39 -16.75
CA PRO A 125 15.54 -2.98 -16.45
C PRO A 125 14.22 -2.44 -17.03
N PHE A 126 13.49 -1.60 -16.28
CA PHE A 126 12.26 -0.97 -16.73
C PHE A 126 12.39 0.55 -16.86
N ASP A 127 11.55 1.13 -17.71
CA ASP A 127 11.49 2.59 -17.90
C ASP A 127 10.76 3.25 -16.71
N LEU A 128 11.41 4.22 -16.05
CA LEU A 128 10.85 4.95 -14.93
C LEU A 128 9.60 5.76 -15.30
N ARG A 129 9.46 6.20 -16.55
CA ARG A 129 8.25 6.88 -17.03
C ARG A 129 7.07 5.90 -17.10
N MET A 130 7.32 4.67 -17.52
CA MET A 130 6.31 3.62 -17.52
C MET A 130 5.91 3.26 -16.10
N LEU A 131 6.87 3.15 -15.18
CA LEU A 131 6.61 2.96 -13.76
C LEU A 131 5.71 4.09 -13.21
N GLN A 132 6.01 5.34 -13.49
CA GLN A 132 5.19 6.48 -13.04
C GLN A 132 3.74 6.42 -13.56
N LYS A 133 3.56 6.03 -14.82
CA LYS A 133 2.23 5.81 -15.42
C LYS A 133 1.45 4.73 -14.70
N ASN A 134 2.10 3.61 -14.39
CA ASN A 134 1.51 2.49 -13.69
C ASN A 134 1.09 2.88 -12.26
N ILE A 135 1.96 3.56 -11.53
CA ILE A 135 1.67 4.08 -10.20
C ILE A 135 0.45 5.00 -10.22
N ALA A 136 0.44 5.99 -11.14
CA ALA A 136 -0.67 6.93 -11.26
C ALA A 136 -2.01 6.23 -11.58
N GLY A 137 -1.98 5.20 -12.43
CA GLY A 137 -3.14 4.38 -12.77
C GLY A 137 -3.70 3.65 -11.55
N LEU A 138 -2.85 2.94 -10.81
CA LEU A 138 -3.23 2.18 -9.61
C LEU A 138 -3.79 3.07 -8.50
N LEU A 139 -3.13 4.19 -8.22
CA LEU A 139 -3.57 5.13 -7.18
C LEU A 139 -4.90 5.83 -7.54
N LYS A 140 -5.15 6.11 -8.83
CA LYS A 140 -6.43 6.66 -9.29
C LYS A 140 -7.59 5.68 -9.08
N THR A 141 -7.38 4.41 -9.32
CA THR A 141 -8.36 3.34 -9.11
C THR A 141 -8.68 3.19 -7.62
N ARG A 142 -7.65 3.17 -6.76
CA ARG A 142 -7.82 3.08 -5.31
C ARG A 142 -8.65 4.22 -4.73
N ARG A 143 -8.43 5.48 -5.15
CA ARG A 143 -9.24 6.64 -4.72
C ARG A 143 -10.72 6.45 -5.03
N ARG A 144 -11.07 5.91 -6.19
CA ARG A 144 -12.46 5.66 -6.58
C ARG A 144 -13.14 4.65 -5.66
N THR A 145 -12.45 3.54 -5.36
CA THR A 145 -12.96 2.48 -4.50
C THR A 145 -13.15 2.95 -3.05
N THR A 146 -12.24 3.73 -2.52
CA THR A 146 -12.33 4.27 -1.16
C THR A 146 -13.48 5.28 -1.03
N HIS A 147 -13.69 6.15 -2.02
CA HIS A 147 -14.80 7.11 -2.02
C HIS A 147 -16.18 6.43 -2.13
N GLN A 148 -16.26 5.32 -2.85
CA GLN A 148 -17.50 4.57 -3.01
C GLN A 148 -17.88 3.85 -1.72
N ARG A 149 -16.93 3.21 -1.03
CA ARG A 149 -17.14 2.60 0.29
C ARG A 149 -17.55 3.59 1.37
N SER A 150 -16.97 4.80 1.36
CA SER A 150 -17.35 5.87 2.33
C SER A 150 -18.75 6.41 2.10
N ARG A 151 -19.30 6.31 0.89
CA ARG A 151 -20.70 6.71 0.58
C ARG A 151 -21.71 5.65 0.96
N GLU A 152 -21.33 4.37 0.88
CA GLU A 152 -22.20 3.23 1.25
C GLU A 152 -22.26 2.99 2.76
N SER A 153 -21.26 3.45 3.52
CA SER A 153 -21.20 3.33 4.98
C SER A 153 -21.79 4.51 5.76
N SER A 154 -22.32 5.53 5.09
CA SER A 154 -23.09 6.58 5.76
C SER A 154 -24.47 6.03 6.16
N PRO A 155 -24.83 6.01 7.45
CA PRO A 155 -26.17 5.58 7.86
C PRO A 155 -27.19 6.51 7.23
N ALA A 156 -28.13 5.92 6.49
CA ALA A 156 -29.28 6.62 5.95
C ALA A 156 -29.96 7.41 7.08
N THR A 157 -30.14 8.68 6.85
CA THR A 157 -30.88 9.62 7.66
C THR A 157 -32.17 8.96 8.13
N GLN A 158 -32.30 8.73 9.45
CA GLN A 158 -33.55 8.33 10.05
C GLN A 158 -34.59 9.44 9.74
N SER A 159 -35.54 9.12 8.90
CA SER A 159 -36.73 9.91 8.67
C SER A 159 -37.44 10.08 10.00
N ARG A 160 -37.50 11.32 10.43
CA ARG A 160 -38.24 11.81 11.58
C ARG A 160 -39.71 11.57 11.34
N VAL A 161 -40.27 10.55 11.97
CA VAL A 161 -41.73 10.38 12.06
C VAL A 161 -42.21 11.39 13.09
N GLU A 162 -42.85 12.47 12.64
CA GLU A 162 -43.63 13.35 13.48
C GLU A 162 -44.91 12.61 13.87
N VAL A 163 -45.00 12.29 15.17
CA VAL A 163 -46.27 11.82 15.75
C VAL A 163 -47.05 13.08 16.17
N GLU A 164 -48.03 13.46 15.38
CA GLU A 164 -49.08 14.43 15.81
C GLU A 164 -49.96 13.75 16.83
N ASN A 165 -49.80 14.16 18.07
CA ASN A 165 -50.79 13.87 19.14
C ASN A 165 -51.92 14.87 19.05
N GLY A 166 -52.98 14.50 18.34
CA GLY A 166 -54.30 15.19 18.42
C GLY A 166 -55.08 14.73 19.63
N LEU A 167 -55.03 15.47 20.72
CA LEU A 167 -55.98 15.37 21.82
C LEU A 167 -57.27 16.13 21.44
N ARG A 168 -58.34 15.42 21.20
CA ARG A 168 -59.68 15.98 21.16
C ARG A 168 -60.40 15.60 22.45
N VAL A 169 -60.63 16.57 23.30
CA VAL A 169 -61.52 16.49 24.44
C VAL A 169 -62.91 16.96 23.98
N GLU A 170 -63.89 16.10 24.02
CA GLU A 170 -65.29 16.52 23.98
C GLU A 170 -66.09 15.96 25.21
N LYS A 171 -66.82 16.82 25.79
CA LYS A 171 -67.76 16.85 26.91
C LYS A 171 -68.42 15.53 27.32
#